data_5e40177df5c9cade074a9553cc345296
#
_entry.id   5e40177df5c9cade074a9553cc345296
#
_cell.length_a   1.000
_cell.length_b   1.000
_cell.length_c   1.000
_cell.angle_alpha   90.00
_cell.angle_beta   90.00
_cell.angle_gamma   90.00
#
_symmetry.space_group_name_H-M   'P 1'
#
loop_
_entity.id
_entity.type
_entity.pdbx_description
1 polymer ?
#
loop_
_entity_poly.entity_id
_entity_poly.type
_entity_poly.pdbx_seq_one_letter_code
_entity_poly.pdbx_strand_id
1 'polypeptide(L)'
;MKFLNLDKVLCLSAHPDDTEYGMLGSMATYGETRFDVLVLSDGGDFDETTGKDRTKECMYIWDWFENVNGEFSEQSHVKSESEDFWVNHIENKYDISSYGAICTLPKHDSHFEHRMVNHISYALLRGKDVGLITYRAPSTLEEWIPNYYVNVNSVITNKVGLLREGFVSQKDKLYFQEQSIRDFHTNYLCSKVGVGYVEQFRIERLFG
;
A
#
# COMPACT_ATOMS: atom_id res chain seq x y z
N MET A 1 11.56 -15.96 -0.94
CA MET A 1 11.63 -15.19 -2.24
C MET A 1 11.54 -13.71 -1.94
N LYS A 2 12.17 -12.86 -2.76
CA LYS A 2 12.17 -11.40 -2.63
C LYS A 2 11.25 -10.74 -3.65
N PHE A 3 10.54 -9.70 -3.24
CA PHE A 3 9.74 -8.84 -4.11
C PHE A 3 10.67 -8.06 -5.05
N LEU A 4 10.53 -8.25 -6.37
CA LEU A 4 11.39 -7.65 -7.40
C LEU A 4 12.90 -7.78 -7.12
N ASN A 5 13.32 -8.83 -6.42
CA ASN A 5 14.69 -9.05 -5.95
C ASN A 5 15.21 -7.95 -4.99
N LEU A 6 14.33 -7.21 -4.34
CA LEU A 6 14.65 -6.16 -3.39
C LEU A 6 14.72 -6.71 -1.95
N ASP A 7 15.74 -6.29 -1.19
CA ASP A 7 15.87 -6.65 0.23
C ASP A 7 14.90 -5.88 1.11
N LYS A 8 14.68 -4.60 0.77
CA LYS A 8 13.91 -3.68 1.59
C LYS A 8 13.17 -2.67 0.72
N VAL A 9 11.90 -2.44 1.03
CA VAL A 9 11.06 -1.41 0.40
C VAL A 9 10.39 -0.53 1.47
N LEU A 10 10.21 0.75 1.16
CA LEU A 10 9.41 1.68 1.95
C LEU A 10 8.04 1.80 1.30
N CYS A 11 6.98 1.42 2.01
CA CYS A 11 5.61 1.56 1.57
C CYS A 11 5.01 2.83 2.18
N LEU A 12 4.58 3.77 1.35
CA LEU A 12 3.89 4.98 1.77
C LEU A 12 2.40 4.84 1.49
N SER A 13 1.60 5.03 2.53
CA SER A 13 0.15 4.94 2.52
C SER A 13 -0.46 6.27 2.99
N ALA A 14 -1.60 6.65 2.46
CA ALA A 14 -2.34 7.81 2.93
C ALA A 14 -3.13 7.49 4.20
N HIS A 15 -3.82 6.34 4.19
CA HIS A 15 -4.72 5.91 5.24
C HIS A 15 -4.43 4.48 5.71
N PRO A 16 -4.86 4.11 6.92
CA PRO A 16 -4.88 2.71 7.34
C PRO A 16 -5.87 1.94 6.45
N ASP A 17 -5.41 0.98 5.70
CA ASP A 17 -6.04 0.06 4.76
C ASP A 17 -5.47 0.10 3.32
N ASP A 18 -4.91 1.20 2.85
CA ASP A 18 -4.46 1.33 1.46
C ASP A 18 -3.40 0.28 1.08
N THR A 19 -2.34 0.19 1.88
CA THR A 19 -1.22 -0.75 1.64
C THR A 19 -1.69 -2.19 1.80
N GLU A 20 -2.50 -2.47 2.81
CA GLU A 20 -3.03 -3.80 3.09
C GLU A 20 -3.95 -4.24 1.96
N TYR A 21 -4.80 -3.34 1.49
CA TYR A 21 -5.69 -3.64 0.37
C TYR A 21 -4.91 -3.89 -0.92
N GLY A 22 -3.90 -3.06 -1.21
CA GLY A 22 -3.10 -3.14 -2.44
C GLY A 22 -2.02 -4.21 -2.46
N MET A 23 -1.36 -4.51 -1.30
CA MET A 23 -0.07 -5.22 -1.25
C MET A 23 0.02 -6.38 -0.26
N LEU A 24 -1.00 -6.66 0.58
CA LEU A 24 -0.89 -7.66 1.64
C LEU A 24 -0.52 -9.06 1.12
N GLY A 25 -1.01 -9.43 -0.06
CA GLY A 25 -0.66 -10.70 -0.71
C GLY A 25 0.80 -10.75 -1.14
N SER A 26 1.38 -9.63 -1.56
CA SER A 26 2.82 -9.51 -1.86
C SER A 26 3.65 -9.63 -0.58
N MET A 27 3.24 -8.99 0.51
CA MET A 27 3.89 -9.10 1.82
C MET A 27 3.90 -10.56 2.31
N ALA A 28 2.77 -11.27 2.17
CA ALA A 28 2.66 -12.69 2.51
C ALA A 28 3.51 -13.59 1.60
N THR A 29 3.64 -13.25 0.32
CA THR A 29 4.35 -14.09 -0.68
C THR A 29 5.86 -13.91 -0.59
N TYR A 30 6.34 -12.71 -0.29
CA TYR A 30 7.75 -12.34 -0.36
C TYR A 30 8.37 -12.11 1.02
N GLY A 31 8.36 -13.15 1.87
CA GLY A 31 8.84 -13.09 3.25
C GLY A 31 10.33 -12.72 3.43
N GLU A 32 11.15 -12.76 2.36
CA GLU A 32 12.55 -12.34 2.41
C GLU A 32 12.77 -10.85 2.08
N THR A 33 11.70 -10.13 1.67
CA THR A 33 11.72 -8.68 1.52
C THR A 33 11.17 -8.05 2.79
N ARG A 34 11.89 -7.11 3.37
CA ARG A 34 11.37 -6.27 4.47
C ARG A 34 10.50 -5.15 3.90
N PHE A 35 9.29 -5.04 4.38
CA PHE A 35 8.34 -3.99 4.08
C PHE A 35 8.23 -3.05 5.28
N ASP A 36 8.86 -1.87 5.20
CA ASP A 36 8.61 -0.79 6.15
C ASP A 36 7.41 0.01 5.64
N VAL A 37 6.34 0.08 6.41
CA VAL A 37 5.09 0.76 6.05
C VAL A 37 4.94 2.03 6.89
N LEU A 38 4.84 3.18 6.23
CA LEU A 38 4.49 4.44 6.89
C LEU A 38 3.13 4.90 6.38
N VAL A 39 2.16 4.95 7.27
CA VAL A 39 0.84 5.53 7.03
C VAL A 39 0.85 6.99 7.46
N LEU A 40 0.60 7.91 6.52
CA LEU A 40 0.74 9.35 6.75
C LEU A 40 -0.41 9.99 7.53
N SER A 41 -1.52 9.27 7.71
CA SER A 41 -2.60 9.73 8.59
C SER A 41 -3.29 8.57 9.29
N ASP A 42 -3.97 8.83 10.39
CA ASP A 42 -4.84 7.84 11.03
C ASP A 42 -6.19 7.70 10.31
N GLY A 43 -6.42 8.51 9.28
CA GLY A 43 -7.65 8.54 8.49
C GLY A 43 -8.77 9.37 9.12
N GLY A 44 -8.48 10.05 10.25
CA GLY A 44 -9.43 10.90 10.96
C GLY A 44 -10.67 10.17 11.47
N ASP A 45 -11.55 10.92 12.07
CA ASP A 45 -12.87 10.41 12.48
C ASP A 45 -13.84 10.51 11.30
N PHE A 46 -14.51 9.41 10.99
CA PHE A 46 -15.49 9.34 9.93
C PHE A 46 -16.64 8.39 10.31
N ASP A 47 -17.89 8.86 10.23
CA ASP A 47 -19.07 8.16 10.72
C ASP A 47 -18.92 7.75 12.21
N GLU A 48 -19.08 6.46 12.50
CA GLU A 48 -18.95 5.90 13.85
C GLU A 48 -17.53 5.36 14.14
N THR A 49 -16.56 5.63 13.26
CA THR A 49 -15.19 5.09 13.32
C THR A 49 -14.20 6.18 13.65
N THR A 50 -13.28 5.91 14.57
CA THR A 50 -12.18 6.82 14.88
C THR A 50 -10.89 6.40 14.18
N GLY A 51 -10.01 7.37 13.91
CA GLY A 51 -8.68 7.09 13.38
C GLY A 51 -7.89 6.14 14.28
N LYS A 52 -8.05 6.24 15.61
CA LYS A 52 -7.42 5.34 16.58
C LYS A 52 -7.87 3.89 16.45
N ASP A 53 -9.12 3.65 16.08
CA ASP A 53 -9.60 2.28 15.86
C ASP A 53 -9.01 1.71 14.59
N ARG A 54 -8.98 2.49 13.50
CA ARG A 54 -8.38 2.09 12.22
C ARG A 54 -6.89 1.78 12.34
N THR A 55 -6.13 2.56 13.13
CA THR A 55 -4.70 2.28 13.36
C THR A 55 -4.50 0.97 14.11
N LYS A 56 -5.31 0.66 15.13
CA LYS A 56 -5.25 -0.63 15.85
C LYS A 56 -5.58 -1.81 14.93
N GLU A 57 -6.59 -1.65 14.08
CA GLU A 57 -6.99 -2.66 13.10
C GLU A 57 -5.87 -2.97 12.11
N CYS A 58 -5.19 -1.93 11.64
CA CYS A 58 -4.05 -2.06 10.75
C CYS A 58 -2.85 -2.75 11.44
N MET A 59 -2.53 -2.34 12.68
CA MET A 59 -1.48 -2.98 13.47
C MET A 59 -1.77 -4.47 13.71
N TYR A 60 -3.01 -4.83 14.02
CA TYR A 60 -3.41 -6.22 14.16
C TYR A 60 -3.11 -7.05 12.90
N ILE A 61 -3.28 -6.49 11.71
CA ILE A 61 -2.95 -7.18 10.45
C ILE A 61 -1.44 -7.33 10.30
N TRP A 62 -0.65 -6.30 10.62
CA TRP A 62 0.82 -6.35 10.48
C TRP A 62 1.45 -7.38 11.42
N ASP A 63 0.90 -7.59 12.60
CA ASP A 63 1.37 -8.59 13.58
C ASP A 63 1.38 -10.04 13.04
N TRP A 64 0.68 -10.30 11.92
CA TRP A 64 0.74 -11.60 11.24
C TRP A 64 1.98 -11.79 10.37
N PHE A 65 2.81 -10.75 10.17
CA PHE A 65 3.91 -10.77 9.22
C PHE A 65 5.23 -10.32 9.87
N GLU A 66 6.19 -11.24 10.00
CA GLU A 66 7.52 -10.93 10.57
C GLU A 66 8.34 -9.96 9.69
N ASN A 67 8.03 -9.88 8.40
CA ASN A 67 8.70 -9.05 7.42
C ASN A 67 8.04 -7.68 7.19
N VAL A 68 6.98 -7.37 7.93
CA VAL A 68 6.29 -6.06 7.89
C VAL A 68 6.61 -5.28 9.17
N ASN A 69 7.05 -4.04 9.01
CA ASN A 69 7.28 -3.11 10.11
C ASN A 69 6.53 -1.82 9.80
N GLY A 70 5.38 -1.65 10.44
CA GLY A 70 4.46 -0.56 10.16
C GLY A 70 4.41 0.47 11.27
N GLU A 71 4.18 1.72 10.87
CA GLU A 71 3.98 2.82 11.79
C GLU A 71 3.09 3.91 11.18
N PHE A 72 2.59 4.79 12.03
CA PHE A 72 1.70 5.89 11.68
C PHE A 72 2.34 7.23 12.00
N SER A 73 2.00 8.24 11.21
CA SER A 73 2.18 9.61 11.64
C SER A 73 1.12 9.98 12.68
N GLU A 74 1.34 11.09 13.39
CA GLU A 74 0.38 11.61 14.37
C GLU A 74 -0.73 12.47 13.75
N GLN A 75 -0.78 12.55 12.41
CA GLN A 75 -1.72 13.42 11.69
C GLN A 75 -3.04 12.71 11.40
N SER A 76 -4.15 13.42 11.55
CA SER A 76 -5.48 12.88 11.21
C SER A 76 -5.73 12.86 9.70
N HIS A 77 -5.07 13.74 8.94
CA HIS A 77 -5.19 13.85 7.49
C HIS A 77 -3.85 14.21 6.85
N VAL A 78 -3.56 13.62 5.69
CA VAL A 78 -2.34 13.98 4.93
C VAL A 78 -2.35 15.46 4.53
N LYS A 79 -3.52 15.97 4.16
CA LYS A 79 -3.74 17.38 3.75
C LYS A 79 -3.59 18.40 4.88
N SER A 80 -3.46 17.96 6.13
CA SER A 80 -3.25 18.87 7.28
C SER A 80 -1.88 19.53 7.24
N GLU A 81 -0.94 18.95 6.50
CA GLU A 81 0.44 19.41 6.38
C GLU A 81 0.84 19.64 4.92
N SER A 82 1.90 20.44 4.72
CA SER A 82 2.45 20.70 3.39
C SER A 82 3.27 19.51 2.86
N GLU A 83 3.50 19.46 1.55
CA GLU A 83 4.41 18.47 0.95
C GLU A 83 5.83 18.60 1.51
N ASP A 84 6.33 19.82 1.74
CA ASP A 84 7.65 20.06 2.34
C ASP A 84 7.75 19.52 3.77
N PHE A 85 6.69 19.67 4.56
CA PHE A 85 6.61 19.04 5.89
C PHE A 85 6.78 17.53 5.78
N TRP A 86 6.02 16.88 4.90
CA TRP A 86 6.06 15.44 4.74
C TRP A 86 7.41 14.93 4.23
N VAL A 87 8.00 15.61 3.26
CA VAL A 87 9.33 15.24 2.75
C VAL A 87 10.37 15.31 3.88
N ASN A 88 10.41 16.40 4.64
CA ASN A 88 11.33 16.55 5.76
C ASN A 88 11.05 15.53 6.88
N HIS A 89 9.77 15.27 7.20
CA HIS A 89 9.37 14.29 8.21
C HIS A 89 9.88 12.89 7.85
N ILE A 90 9.68 12.47 6.61
CA ILE A 90 10.07 11.14 6.13
C ILE A 90 11.60 11.02 6.02
N GLU A 91 12.31 12.03 5.48
CA GLU A 91 13.76 12.01 5.37
C GLU A 91 14.48 12.07 6.72
N ASN A 92 13.89 12.69 7.74
CA ASN A 92 14.43 12.68 9.09
C ASN A 92 14.27 11.30 9.78
N LYS A 93 13.29 10.52 9.35
CA LYS A 93 12.94 9.22 9.95
C LYS A 93 13.57 8.03 9.23
N TYR A 94 13.72 8.13 7.92
CA TYR A 94 14.19 7.05 7.05
C TYR A 94 15.38 7.49 6.21
N ASP A 95 16.46 6.72 6.22
CA ASP A 95 17.47 6.81 5.17
C ASP A 95 16.90 6.22 3.87
N ILE A 96 16.33 7.10 3.03
CA ILE A 96 15.68 6.70 1.78
C ILE A 96 16.65 5.93 0.86
N SER A 97 17.95 6.26 0.89
CA SER A 97 18.95 5.59 0.05
C SER A 97 19.21 4.14 0.46
N SER A 98 18.77 3.72 1.65
CA SER A 98 18.88 2.33 2.12
C SER A 98 17.79 1.41 1.56
N TYR A 99 16.79 1.94 0.84
CA TYR A 99 15.70 1.16 0.25
C TYR A 99 15.96 0.90 -1.23
N GLY A 100 15.57 -0.29 -1.69
CA GLY A 100 15.59 -0.61 -3.12
C GLY A 100 14.49 0.10 -3.90
N ALA A 101 13.34 0.35 -3.27
CA ALA A 101 12.24 1.12 -3.87
C ALA A 101 11.35 1.75 -2.80
N ILE A 102 10.63 2.81 -3.20
CA ILE A 102 9.42 3.29 -2.54
C ILE A 102 8.22 2.68 -3.28
N CYS A 103 7.32 2.02 -2.53
CA CYS A 103 6.00 1.60 -2.99
C CYS A 103 4.98 2.64 -2.52
N THR A 104 4.14 3.16 -3.41
CA THR A 104 3.25 4.28 -3.12
C THR A 104 1.94 4.19 -3.90
N LEU A 105 1.01 5.05 -3.57
CA LEU A 105 -0.25 5.23 -4.29
C LEU A 105 -0.05 5.89 -5.66
N PRO A 106 -0.90 5.64 -6.66
CA PRO A 106 -0.73 6.21 -8.00
C PRO A 106 -1.20 7.68 -8.08
N LYS A 107 -0.64 8.43 -9.03
CA LYS A 107 -1.10 9.79 -9.35
C LYS A 107 -2.51 9.82 -9.97
N HIS A 108 -2.90 8.75 -10.66
CA HIS A 108 -4.23 8.58 -11.25
C HIS A 108 -5.15 7.93 -10.22
N ASP A 109 -5.56 8.72 -9.26
CA ASP A 109 -6.44 8.30 -8.16
C ASP A 109 -7.51 9.36 -7.92
N SER A 110 -8.74 8.95 -7.62
CA SER A 110 -9.83 9.87 -7.30
C SER A 110 -9.64 10.52 -5.93
N HIS A 111 -8.94 9.84 -4.99
CA HIS A 111 -8.69 10.37 -3.66
C HIS A 111 -7.56 11.41 -3.68
N PHE A 112 -7.85 12.62 -3.16
CA PHE A 112 -6.89 13.72 -3.18
C PHE A 112 -5.61 13.40 -2.39
N GLU A 113 -5.73 12.83 -1.19
CA GLU A 113 -4.59 12.53 -0.33
C GLU A 113 -3.70 11.43 -0.92
N HIS A 114 -4.25 10.48 -1.69
CA HIS A 114 -3.46 9.52 -2.46
C HIS A 114 -2.53 10.21 -3.46
N ARG A 115 -3.05 11.21 -4.17
CA ARG A 115 -2.24 12.00 -5.11
C ARG A 115 -1.16 12.82 -4.40
N MET A 116 -1.44 13.34 -3.18
CA MET A 116 -0.41 14.01 -2.35
C MET A 116 0.71 13.04 -1.98
N VAL A 117 0.38 11.84 -1.49
CA VAL A 117 1.39 10.81 -1.13
C VAL A 117 2.24 10.43 -2.35
N ASN A 118 1.64 10.35 -3.53
CA ASN A 118 2.38 10.14 -4.77
C ASN A 118 3.39 11.27 -5.04
N HIS A 119 2.99 12.54 -4.94
CA HIS A 119 3.87 13.70 -5.14
C HIS A 119 5.02 13.70 -4.13
N ILE A 120 4.73 13.47 -2.84
CA ILE A 120 5.72 13.34 -1.77
C ILE A 120 6.74 12.25 -2.13
N SER A 121 6.27 11.10 -2.61
CA SER A 121 7.13 9.98 -3.01
C SER A 121 8.11 10.37 -4.12
N TYR A 122 7.68 11.12 -5.12
CA TYR A 122 8.57 11.63 -6.18
C TYR A 122 9.62 12.61 -5.64
N ALA A 123 9.24 13.48 -4.69
CA ALA A 123 10.16 14.44 -4.08
C ALA A 123 11.28 13.74 -3.29
N LEU A 124 10.95 12.66 -2.56
CA LEU A 124 11.90 11.84 -1.79
C LEU A 124 12.98 11.18 -2.65
N LEU A 125 12.71 10.97 -3.93
CA LEU A 125 13.63 10.25 -4.84
C LEU A 125 14.66 11.13 -5.51
N ARG A 126 14.64 12.45 -5.28
CA ARG A 126 15.55 13.38 -5.95
C ARG A 126 17.00 13.09 -5.60
N GLY A 127 17.80 12.77 -6.63
CA GLY A 127 19.22 12.48 -6.48
C GLY A 127 19.55 11.13 -5.86
N LYS A 128 18.60 10.19 -5.79
CA LYS A 128 18.79 8.86 -5.17
C LYS A 128 18.52 7.74 -6.19
N ASP A 129 19.30 6.65 -6.10
CA ASP A 129 19.14 5.40 -6.88
C ASP A 129 18.13 4.47 -6.19
N VAL A 130 16.90 4.96 -6.02
CA VAL A 130 15.81 4.24 -5.36
C VAL A 130 14.67 4.08 -6.36
N GLY A 131 14.13 2.87 -6.49
CA GLY A 131 12.99 2.60 -7.36
C GLY A 131 11.72 3.31 -6.94
N LEU A 132 10.78 3.44 -7.86
CA LEU A 132 9.41 3.89 -7.59
C LEU A 132 8.43 2.91 -8.18
N ILE A 133 7.53 2.43 -7.36
CA ILE A 133 6.51 1.46 -7.70
C ILE A 133 5.18 1.99 -7.17
N THR A 134 4.16 2.03 -8.01
CA THR A 134 2.82 2.34 -7.54
C THR A 134 1.98 1.07 -7.44
N TYR A 135 1.18 0.96 -6.39
CA TYR A 135 0.23 -0.14 -6.20
C TYR A 135 -1.21 0.34 -6.37
N ARG A 136 -2.08 -0.56 -6.81
CA ARG A 136 -3.50 -0.27 -7.02
C ARG A 136 -4.22 -0.13 -5.67
N ALA A 137 -5.00 0.95 -5.51
CA ALA A 137 -5.94 1.14 -4.41
C ALA A 137 -7.39 1.13 -4.94
N PRO A 138 -8.43 0.96 -4.08
CA PRO A 138 -9.84 0.93 -4.53
C PRO A 138 -10.29 2.17 -5.29
N SER A 139 -9.70 3.33 -5.00
CA SER A 139 -9.98 4.63 -5.64
C SER A 139 -9.15 4.92 -6.88
N THR A 140 -8.26 4.00 -7.28
CA THR A 140 -7.41 4.17 -8.47
C THR A 140 -8.26 4.21 -9.73
N LEU A 141 -8.00 5.23 -10.58
CA LEU A 141 -8.71 5.46 -11.82
C LEU A 141 -8.23 4.54 -12.96
N GLU A 142 -9.07 4.34 -13.98
CA GLU A 142 -8.79 3.44 -15.11
C GLU A 142 -7.60 3.88 -15.97
N GLU A 143 -7.21 5.15 -15.92
CA GLU A 143 -6.03 5.68 -16.61
C GLU A 143 -4.71 5.13 -16.04
N TRP A 144 -4.74 4.59 -14.83
CA TRP A 144 -3.58 3.91 -14.27
C TRP A 144 -3.46 2.50 -14.85
N ILE A 145 -2.40 2.25 -15.58
CA ILE A 145 -2.17 0.97 -16.27
C ILE A 145 -1.04 0.22 -15.57
N PRO A 146 -1.30 -0.92 -14.93
CA PRO A 146 -0.26 -1.74 -14.31
C PRO A 146 0.64 -2.38 -15.38
N ASN A 147 1.92 -2.60 -15.02
CA ASN A 147 2.89 -3.30 -15.86
C ASN A 147 3.61 -4.44 -15.13
N TYR A 148 3.27 -4.64 -13.85
CA TYR A 148 3.79 -5.75 -13.03
C TYR A 148 2.65 -6.37 -12.20
N TYR A 149 2.64 -7.70 -12.15
CA TYR A 149 1.57 -8.47 -11.52
C TYR A 149 2.16 -9.52 -10.59
N VAL A 150 1.74 -9.53 -9.34
CA VAL A 150 2.09 -10.57 -8.38
C VAL A 150 0.95 -11.58 -8.31
N ASN A 151 1.26 -12.85 -8.58
CA ASN A 151 0.30 -13.93 -8.42
C ASN A 151 0.05 -14.19 -6.92
N VAL A 152 -1.19 -13.97 -6.49
CA VAL A 152 -1.61 -14.15 -5.10
C VAL A 152 -2.64 -15.27 -4.92
N ASN A 153 -2.79 -16.18 -5.89
CA ASN A 153 -3.74 -17.29 -5.82
C ASN A 153 -3.64 -18.09 -4.51
N SER A 154 -2.41 -18.37 -4.06
CA SER A 154 -2.18 -19.18 -2.85
C SER A 154 -2.53 -18.47 -1.54
N VAL A 155 -2.58 -17.14 -1.55
CA VAL A 155 -2.77 -16.31 -0.34
C VAL A 155 -4.06 -15.49 -0.35
N ILE A 156 -4.79 -15.45 -1.47
CA ILE A 156 -5.98 -14.57 -1.61
C ILE A 156 -7.04 -14.84 -0.54
N THR A 157 -7.26 -16.09 -0.18
CA THR A 157 -8.27 -16.42 0.85
C THR A 157 -7.87 -15.90 2.22
N ASN A 158 -6.59 -16.03 2.58
CA ASN A 158 -6.07 -15.47 3.83
C ASN A 158 -6.10 -13.93 3.81
N LYS A 159 -5.71 -13.31 2.70
CA LYS A 159 -5.82 -11.86 2.51
C LYS A 159 -7.24 -11.36 2.72
N VAL A 160 -8.23 -11.98 2.08
CA VAL A 160 -9.65 -11.64 2.24
C VAL A 160 -10.09 -11.77 3.70
N GLY A 161 -9.71 -12.88 4.37
CA GLY A 161 -10.00 -13.10 5.79
C GLY A 161 -9.41 -11.99 6.65
N LEU A 162 -8.10 -11.71 6.53
CA LEU A 162 -7.41 -10.66 7.31
C LEU A 162 -7.99 -9.27 7.08
N LEU A 163 -8.32 -8.90 5.84
CA LEU A 163 -8.93 -7.59 5.55
C LEU A 163 -10.29 -7.44 6.20
N ARG A 164 -11.14 -8.48 6.16
CA ARG A 164 -12.50 -8.43 6.69
C ARG A 164 -12.58 -8.60 8.21
N GLU A 165 -11.70 -9.38 8.78
CA GLU A 165 -11.61 -9.61 10.24
C GLU A 165 -10.81 -8.53 10.94
N GLY A 166 -9.77 -8.01 10.29
CA GLY A 166 -8.91 -6.97 10.82
C GLY A 166 -9.57 -5.58 10.77
N PHE A 167 -10.10 -5.17 9.61
CA PHE A 167 -10.77 -3.87 9.46
C PHE A 167 -12.26 -3.95 9.77
N VAL A 168 -12.60 -4.22 11.03
CA VAL A 168 -13.99 -4.31 11.51
C VAL A 168 -14.75 -3.01 11.28
N SER A 169 -14.09 -1.87 11.46
CA SER A 169 -14.68 -0.54 11.23
C SER A 169 -15.05 -0.27 9.77
N GLN A 170 -14.44 -1.00 8.83
CA GLN A 170 -14.63 -0.82 7.38
C GLN A 170 -15.52 -1.90 6.75
N LYS A 171 -15.94 -2.90 7.51
CA LYS A 171 -16.63 -4.12 7.03
C LYS A 171 -17.90 -3.87 6.22
N ASP A 172 -18.60 -2.76 6.49
CA ASP A 172 -19.87 -2.42 5.84
C ASP A 172 -19.66 -1.66 4.52
N LYS A 173 -18.44 -1.22 4.22
CA LYS A 173 -18.12 -0.60 2.94
C LYS A 173 -18.11 -1.62 1.81
N LEU A 174 -18.66 -1.23 0.66
CA LEU A 174 -18.83 -2.14 -0.48
C LEU A 174 -17.50 -2.77 -0.94
N TYR A 175 -16.40 -2.01 -0.94
CA TYR A 175 -15.11 -2.52 -1.36
C TYR A 175 -14.46 -3.47 -0.34
N PHE A 176 -14.95 -3.55 0.93
CA PHE A 176 -14.56 -4.56 1.92
C PHE A 176 -15.43 -5.84 1.88
N GLN A 177 -16.43 -5.92 1.01
CA GLN A 177 -17.15 -7.18 0.81
C GLN A 177 -16.25 -8.21 0.13
N GLU A 178 -16.35 -9.48 0.52
CA GLU A 178 -15.47 -10.55 0.03
C GLU A 178 -15.40 -10.59 -1.50
N GLN A 179 -16.56 -10.53 -2.17
CA GLN A 179 -16.59 -10.56 -3.62
C GLN A 179 -15.88 -9.35 -4.23
N SER A 180 -16.06 -8.16 -3.68
CA SER A 180 -15.40 -6.94 -4.17
C SER A 180 -13.88 -7.02 -4.03
N ILE A 181 -13.37 -7.55 -2.90
CA ILE A 181 -11.93 -7.77 -2.71
C ILE A 181 -11.41 -8.76 -3.75
N ARG A 182 -12.12 -9.88 -3.99
CA ARG A 182 -11.71 -10.86 -4.99
C ARG A 182 -11.73 -10.29 -6.41
N ASP A 183 -12.78 -9.57 -6.79
CA ASP A 183 -12.91 -8.95 -8.12
C ASP A 183 -11.83 -7.89 -8.36
N PHE A 184 -11.50 -7.09 -7.35
CA PHE A 184 -10.41 -6.12 -7.41
C PHE A 184 -9.07 -6.77 -7.77
N HIS A 185 -8.83 -8.01 -7.33
CA HIS A 185 -7.61 -8.76 -7.58
C HIS A 185 -7.64 -9.60 -8.86
N THR A 186 -8.69 -9.51 -9.67
CA THR A 186 -8.72 -10.17 -10.97
C THR A 186 -8.10 -9.30 -12.06
N ASN A 187 -7.53 -9.96 -13.08
CA ASN A 187 -7.05 -9.28 -14.29
C ASN A 187 -7.25 -10.18 -15.49
N TYR A 188 -7.87 -9.64 -16.55
CA TYR A 188 -8.21 -10.41 -17.75
C TYR A 188 -7.00 -11.06 -18.44
N LEU A 189 -5.87 -10.35 -18.52
CA LEU A 189 -4.65 -10.89 -19.15
C LEU A 189 -4.06 -12.03 -18.33
N CYS A 190 -4.05 -11.89 -17.00
CA CYS A 190 -3.55 -12.92 -16.09
C CYS A 190 -4.45 -14.17 -16.10
N SER A 191 -5.76 -14.00 -16.22
CA SER A 191 -6.71 -15.10 -16.32
C SER A 191 -6.48 -15.98 -17.53
N LYS A 192 -6.01 -15.42 -18.66
CA LYS A 192 -5.67 -16.18 -19.87
C LYS A 192 -4.51 -17.16 -19.70
N VAL A 193 -3.63 -16.90 -18.74
CA VAL A 193 -2.49 -17.77 -18.41
C VAL A 193 -2.72 -18.58 -17.13
N GLY A 194 -3.96 -18.69 -16.67
CA GLY A 194 -4.35 -19.51 -15.53
C GLY A 194 -4.10 -18.87 -14.16
N VAL A 195 -3.81 -17.56 -14.11
CA VAL A 195 -3.66 -16.82 -12.85
C VAL A 195 -4.98 -16.13 -12.53
N GLY A 196 -5.67 -16.60 -11.49
CA GLY A 196 -6.99 -16.09 -11.09
C GLY A 196 -6.93 -14.75 -10.35
N TYR A 197 -5.97 -14.62 -9.45
CA TYR A 197 -5.85 -13.43 -8.58
C TYR A 197 -4.44 -12.85 -8.62
N VAL A 198 -4.36 -11.52 -8.75
CA VAL A 198 -3.10 -10.77 -8.79
C VAL A 198 -3.20 -9.48 -8.00
N GLU A 199 -2.10 -9.10 -7.37
CA GLU A 199 -1.87 -7.71 -6.99
C GLU A 199 -1.22 -6.98 -8.16
N GLN A 200 -1.65 -5.76 -8.40
CA GLN A 200 -1.33 -4.99 -9.58
C GLN A 200 -0.43 -3.81 -9.21
N PHE A 201 0.69 -3.71 -9.91
CA PHE A 201 1.69 -2.69 -9.69
C PHE A 201 2.07 -2.01 -11.00
N ARG A 202 2.55 -0.79 -10.88
CA ARG A 202 3.25 -0.12 -11.96
C ARG A 202 4.65 0.26 -11.50
N ILE A 203 5.63 -0.30 -12.17
CA ILE A 203 7.03 0.11 -12.01
C ILE A 203 7.21 1.41 -12.80
N GLU A 204 7.40 2.52 -12.10
CA GLU A 204 7.68 3.84 -12.68
C GLU A 204 9.18 3.98 -12.99
N ARG A 205 10.03 3.49 -12.08
CA ARG A 205 11.46 3.28 -12.30
C ARG A 205 11.99 2.21 -11.35
N LEU A 206 12.99 1.48 -11.78
CA LEU A 206 13.71 0.49 -10.96
C LEU A 206 15.15 0.43 -11.42
N PHE A 207 16.07 0.28 -10.46
CA PHE A 207 17.50 0.08 -10.71
C PHE A 207 17.84 -1.39 -10.45
N GLY A 208 18.64 -2.01 -11.34
CA GLY A 208 19.11 -3.40 -11.25
C GLY A 208 20.53 -3.49 -10.73
#